data_dfc0215ddc059c694a415ada15e5d05f
#
_entry.id   dfc0215ddc059c694a415ada15e5d05f
#
_cell.length_a   1.000
_cell.length_b   1.000
_cell.length_c   1.000
_cell.angle_alpha   90.00
_cell.angle_beta   90.00
_cell.angle_gamma   90.00
#
_symmetry.space_group_name_H-M   'P 1'
#
loop_
_entity.id
_entity.type
_entity.pdbx_description
1 polymer ?
#
loop_
_entity_poly.entity_id
_entity_poly.type
_entity_poly.pdbx_seq_one_letter_code
_entity_poly.pdbx_strand_id
1 'polypeptide(L)'
;GGKVIPLQLESPNFDIDWHEVRKAFSSKTKMIVINNPHNPTAKVWSKEDLDALEELVSGTNCFILSDEVYEFINYTPTGHISIHSRPEMIERSIVVSSFGKSLHVTGWRIGYCIAPQNVTDLMRKVNQFSVFCTNHSIQMGVASYLENHFDPQILNSEKKEKRFDWFRPDIVG
;
A
#
# COMPACT_ATOMS: atom_id res chain seq x y z
N GLY A 1 4.51 10.74 20.21
CA GLY A 1 3.58 11.56 20.87
C GLY A 1 2.46 12.18 20.03
N GLY A 2 2.02 11.58 18.90
CA GLY A 2 0.87 12.06 18.13
C GLY A 2 -0.47 11.57 18.72
N LYS A 3 -1.54 12.33 18.47
CA LYS A 3 -2.92 11.89 18.75
C LYS A 3 -3.49 11.31 17.45
N VAL A 4 -3.99 10.07 17.51
CA VAL A 4 -4.71 9.44 16.41
C VAL A 4 -6.17 9.91 16.41
N ILE A 5 -6.66 10.29 15.23
CA ILE A 5 -8.08 10.62 14.99
C ILE A 5 -8.59 9.58 13.98
N PRO A 6 -9.30 8.54 14.45
CA PRO A 6 -9.88 7.55 13.55
C PRO A 6 -11.06 8.14 12.79
N LEU A 7 -11.18 7.84 11.50
CA LEU A 7 -12.33 8.16 10.68
C LEU A 7 -13.04 6.85 10.34
N GLN A 8 -14.31 6.78 10.70
CA GLN A 8 -15.13 5.60 10.51
C GLN A 8 -15.59 5.50 9.06
N LEU A 9 -15.46 4.32 8.47
CA LEU A 9 -16.09 3.99 7.20
C LEU A 9 -17.42 3.29 7.45
N GLU A 10 -18.50 3.79 6.87
CA GLU A 10 -19.87 3.33 7.15
C GLU A 10 -20.31 2.22 6.18
N SER A 11 -20.89 1.16 6.76
CA SER A 11 -21.55 0.08 5.99
C SER A 11 -22.79 0.65 5.24
N PRO A 12 -23.14 0.09 4.05
CA PRO A 12 -22.55 -1.09 3.41
C PRO A 12 -21.39 -0.79 2.44
N ASN A 13 -21.24 0.46 2.00
CA ASN A 13 -20.35 0.79 0.89
C ASN A 13 -18.92 1.12 1.34
N PHE A 14 -18.76 1.50 2.62
CA PHE A 14 -17.48 1.93 3.18
C PHE A 14 -16.83 3.09 2.40
N ASP A 15 -17.67 4.02 1.92
CA ASP A 15 -17.22 5.22 1.23
C ASP A 15 -16.54 6.18 2.21
N ILE A 16 -15.63 6.99 1.68
CA ILE A 16 -14.92 8.00 2.46
C ILE A 16 -15.82 9.22 2.60
N ASP A 17 -16.14 9.61 3.82
CA ASP A 17 -16.79 10.89 4.07
C ASP A 17 -15.74 12.02 4.06
N TRP A 18 -15.57 12.64 2.90
CA TRP A 18 -14.62 13.73 2.72
C TRP A 18 -14.98 14.99 3.52
N HIS A 19 -16.22 15.15 3.97
CA HIS A 19 -16.61 16.22 4.87
C HIS A 19 -15.97 16.00 6.25
N GLU A 20 -16.13 14.80 6.81
CA GLU A 20 -15.53 14.44 8.10
C GLU A 20 -14.00 14.41 8.03
N VAL A 21 -13.42 13.99 6.89
CA VAL A 21 -11.96 14.06 6.66
C VAL A 21 -11.48 15.51 6.76
N ARG A 22 -12.11 16.44 6.03
CA ARG A 22 -11.75 17.88 6.07
C ARG A 22 -11.91 18.49 7.45
N LYS A 23 -12.96 18.11 8.19
CA LYS A 23 -13.21 18.58 9.55
C LYS A 23 -12.15 18.10 10.55
N ALA A 24 -11.65 16.87 10.37
CA ALA A 24 -10.60 16.30 11.20
C ALA A 24 -9.19 16.83 10.84
N PHE A 25 -9.01 17.34 9.63
CA PHE A 25 -7.75 17.87 9.15
C PHE A 25 -7.47 19.27 9.68
N SER A 26 -6.20 19.54 10.00
CA SER A 26 -5.78 20.87 10.49
C SER A 26 -4.29 21.10 10.21
N SER A 27 -3.79 22.32 10.47
CA SER A 27 -2.36 22.65 10.41
C SER A 27 -1.49 21.82 11.36
N LYS A 28 -2.09 21.12 12.32
CA LYS A 28 -1.40 20.20 13.24
C LYS A 28 -1.34 18.77 12.71
N THR A 29 -2.06 18.45 11.63
CA THR A 29 -2.03 17.13 11.02
C THR A 29 -0.67 16.88 10.40
N LYS A 30 0.01 15.82 10.86
CA LYS A 30 1.35 15.46 10.40
C LYS A 30 1.34 14.30 9.41
N MET A 31 0.35 13.43 9.53
CA MET A 31 0.26 12.24 8.69
C MET A 31 -1.19 11.79 8.55
N ILE A 32 -1.55 11.36 7.36
CA ILE A 32 -2.75 10.59 7.08
C ILE A 32 -2.32 9.16 6.81
N VAL A 33 -2.98 8.19 7.43
CA VAL A 33 -2.72 6.76 7.20
C VAL A 33 -3.92 6.18 6.46
N ILE A 34 -3.64 5.57 5.32
CA ILE A 34 -4.66 4.92 4.48
C ILE A 34 -4.28 3.47 4.22
N ASN A 35 -5.28 2.61 4.03
CA ASN A 35 -5.12 1.25 3.56
C ASN A 35 -5.98 1.07 2.32
N ASN A 36 -5.34 0.93 1.16
CA ASN A 36 -6.02 0.88 -0.13
C ASN A 36 -5.32 -0.11 -1.07
N PRO A 37 -5.98 -1.20 -1.47
CA PRO A 37 -7.33 -1.66 -1.12
C PRO A 37 -7.50 -1.97 0.37
N HIS A 38 -8.67 -1.67 0.93
CA HIS A 38 -8.91 -1.70 2.37
C HIS A 38 -9.19 -3.12 2.91
N ASN A 39 -8.51 -3.50 3.96
CA ASN A 39 -8.80 -4.69 4.74
C ASN A 39 -9.53 -4.28 6.04
N PRO A 40 -10.76 -4.79 6.31
CA PRO A 40 -11.38 -5.99 5.74
C PRO A 40 -12.45 -5.74 4.67
N THR A 41 -12.76 -4.48 4.31
CA THR A 41 -13.97 -4.15 3.54
C THR A 41 -13.82 -4.38 2.03
N ALA A 42 -12.60 -4.64 1.54
CA ALA A 42 -12.25 -4.71 0.12
C ALA A 42 -12.53 -3.42 -0.67
N LYS A 43 -12.86 -2.31 0.01
CA LYS A 43 -13.02 -1.01 -0.65
C LYS A 43 -11.74 -0.62 -1.36
N VAL A 44 -11.86 -0.22 -2.61
CA VAL A 44 -10.78 0.37 -3.42
C VAL A 44 -11.11 1.84 -3.65
N TRP A 45 -10.15 2.70 -3.42
CA TRP A 45 -10.31 4.13 -3.64
C TRP A 45 -10.48 4.44 -5.12
N SER A 46 -11.39 5.34 -5.42
CA SER A 46 -11.59 5.87 -6.76
C SER A 46 -10.53 6.92 -7.12
N LYS A 47 -10.52 7.31 -8.39
CA LYS A 47 -9.70 8.45 -8.83
C LYS A 47 -10.11 9.74 -8.10
N GLU A 48 -11.40 9.92 -7.89
CA GLU A 48 -12.01 11.07 -7.22
C GLU A 48 -11.58 11.13 -5.74
N ASP A 49 -11.47 9.99 -5.08
CA ASP A 49 -10.95 9.91 -3.70
C ASP A 49 -9.49 10.38 -3.64
N LEU A 50 -8.67 9.95 -4.61
CA LEU A 50 -7.27 10.40 -4.70
C LEU A 50 -7.16 11.88 -5.04
N ASP A 51 -8.02 12.40 -5.93
CA ASP A 51 -8.08 13.82 -6.27
C ASP A 51 -8.45 14.65 -5.02
N ALA A 52 -9.42 14.20 -4.22
CA ALA A 52 -9.82 14.86 -2.99
C ALA A 52 -8.72 14.83 -1.91
N LEU A 53 -7.97 13.74 -1.81
CA LEU A 53 -6.83 13.66 -0.91
C LEU A 53 -5.71 14.62 -1.32
N GLU A 54 -5.38 14.66 -2.61
CA GLU A 54 -4.34 15.54 -3.16
C GLU A 54 -4.69 17.01 -2.93
N GLU A 55 -5.94 17.41 -3.19
CA GLU A 55 -6.46 18.74 -2.89
C GLU A 55 -6.32 19.08 -1.40
N LEU A 56 -6.72 18.15 -0.51
CA LEU A 56 -6.69 18.34 0.94
C LEU A 56 -5.29 18.63 1.48
N VAL A 57 -4.29 17.92 0.97
CA VAL A 57 -2.91 18.05 1.47
C VAL A 57 -2.07 19.06 0.69
N SER A 58 -2.62 19.64 -0.38
CA SER A 58 -1.95 20.67 -1.18
C SER A 58 -1.53 21.86 -0.31
N GLY A 59 -0.31 22.36 -0.52
CA GLY A 59 0.23 23.48 0.26
C GLY A 59 0.53 23.18 1.73
N THR A 60 0.45 21.92 2.17
CA THR A 60 0.75 21.52 3.55
C THR A 60 2.02 20.66 3.64
N ASN A 61 2.51 20.43 4.87
CA ASN A 61 3.60 19.51 5.17
C ASN A 61 3.10 18.16 5.71
N CYS A 62 1.86 17.77 5.38
CA CYS A 62 1.29 16.50 5.78
C CYS A 62 1.86 15.37 4.95
N PHE A 63 2.35 14.31 5.61
CA PHE A 63 2.74 13.06 4.97
C PHE A 63 1.55 12.13 4.82
N ILE A 64 1.64 11.22 3.86
CA ILE A 64 0.68 10.14 3.68
C ILE A 64 1.41 8.81 3.81
N LEU A 65 0.90 7.94 4.68
CA LEU A 65 1.32 6.54 4.76
C LEU A 65 0.23 5.70 4.08
N SER A 66 0.56 5.15 2.92
CA SER A 66 -0.35 4.31 2.13
C SER A 66 0.06 2.84 2.26
N ASP A 67 -0.76 2.06 2.94
CA ASP A 67 -0.63 0.60 2.95
C ASP A 67 -1.35 0.04 1.72
N GLU A 68 -0.57 -0.40 0.73
CA GLU A 68 -1.03 -0.91 -0.55
C GLU A 68 -0.82 -2.42 -0.69
N VAL A 69 -0.72 -3.14 0.43
CA VAL A 69 -0.41 -4.57 0.45
C VAL A 69 -1.36 -5.43 -0.40
N TYR A 70 -2.57 -4.97 -0.65
CA TYR A 70 -3.58 -5.65 -1.47
C TYR A 70 -3.69 -5.12 -2.89
N GLU A 71 -2.72 -4.37 -3.39
CA GLU A 71 -2.70 -3.75 -4.73
C GLU A 71 -3.05 -4.72 -5.88
N PHE A 72 -2.63 -5.99 -5.76
CA PHE A 72 -2.92 -7.04 -6.74
C PHE A 72 -4.12 -7.93 -6.38
N ILE A 73 -4.75 -7.72 -5.23
CA ILE A 73 -5.91 -8.48 -4.77
C ILE A 73 -7.11 -7.56 -4.72
N ASN A 74 -7.59 -7.17 -5.89
CA ASN A 74 -8.82 -6.40 -6.04
C ASN A 74 -9.55 -6.85 -7.31
N TYR A 75 -10.87 -6.68 -7.32
CA TYR A 75 -11.75 -7.14 -8.38
C TYR A 75 -12.53 -5.99 -9.02
N THR A 76 -12.10 -4.76 -8.81
CA THR A 76 -12.71 -3.59 -9.43
C THR A 76 -12.29 -3.49 -10.91
N PRO A 77 -13.18 -3.01 -11.82
CA PRO A 77 -12.84 -2.86 -13.24
C PRO A 77 -11.63 -1.95 -13.48
N THR A 78 -11.46 -0.92 -12.66
CA THR A 78 -10.37 0.06 -12.78
C THR A 78 -9.07 -0.43 -12.13
N GLY A 79 -9.14 -1.48 -11.29
CA GLY A 79 -8.00 -1.93 -10.51
C GLY A 79 -7.64 -0.97 -9.36
N HIS A 80 -6.51 -1.21 -8.73
CA HIS A 80 -5.91 -0.34 -7.74
C HIS A 80 -5.13 0.80 -8.43
N ILE A 81 -5.26 2.00 -7.89
CA ILE A 81 -4.46 3.16 -8.30
C ILE A 81 -3.56 3.52 -7.11
N SER A 82 -2.26 3.33 -7.28
CA SER A 82 -1.29 3.70 -6.25
C SER A 82 -1.24 5.21 -6.06
N ILE A 83 -1.02 5.65 -4.81
CA ILE A 83 -0.77 7.07 -4.51
C ILE A 83 0.44 7.62 -5.26
N HIS A 84 1.45 6.80 -5.53
CA HIS A 84 2.64 7.18 -6.29
C HIS A 84 2.41 7.32 -7.81
N SER A 85 1.22 6.98 -8.31
CA SER A 85 0.83 7.36 -9.69
C SER A 85 0.57 8.87 -9.85
N ARG A 86 0.53 9.60 -8.72
CA ARG A 86 0.31 11.04 -8.63
C ARG A 86 1.64 11.75 -8.39
N PRO A 87 2.21 12.50 -9.38
CA PRO A 87 3.51 13.16 -9.24
C PRO A 87 3.61 14.07 -8.00
N GLU A 88 2.55 14.83 -7.71
CA GLU A 88 2.48 15.76 -6.57
C GLU A 88 2.52 15.05 -5.21
N MET A 89 2.25 13.74 -5.19
CA MET A 89 2.19 12.94 -3.98
C MET A 89 3.51 12.22 -3.67
N ILE A 90 4.40 12.07 -4.65
CA ILE A 90 5.63 11.28 -4.52
C ILE A 90 6.51 11.79 -3.36
N GLU A 91 6.68 13.12 -3.26
CA GLU A 91 7.58 13.74 -2.27
C GLU A 91 7.00 13.79 -0.84
N ARG A 92 5.76 13.34 -0.66
CA ARG A 92 5.08 13.38 0.64
C ARG A 92 4.41 12.08 1.03
N SER A 93 4.54 11.03 0.25
CA SER A 93 3.93 9.75 0.56
C SER A 93 4.94 8.64 0.78
N ILE A 94 4.53 7.72 1.63
CA ILE A 94 5.24 6.51 2.00
C ILE A 94 4.32 5.37 1.62
N VAL A 95 4.65 4.63 0.57
CA VAL A 95 3.91 3.43 0.17
C VAL A 95 4.54 2.22 0.85
N VAL A 96 3.71 1.40 1.46
CA VAL A 96 4.11 0.13 2.07
C VAL A 96 3.38 -1.00 1.37
N SER A 97 4.11 -2.03 0.97
CA SER A 97 3.54 -3.23 0.39
C SER A 97 4.29 -4.48 0.85
N SER A 98 3.77 -5.66 0.51
CA SER A 98 4.31 -6.92 0.98
C SER A 98 4.24 -8.01 -0.09
N PHE A 99 5.34 -8.67 -0.30
CA PHE A 99 5.40 -9.87 -1.13
C PHE A 99 4.57 -11.03 -0.55
N GLY A 100 4.26 -10.97 0.74
CA GLY A 100 3.43 -11.96 1.41
C GLY A 100 2.07 -12.17 0.75
N LYS A 101 1.47 -11.10 0.22
CA LYS A 101 0.17 -11.15 -0.47
C LYS A 101 0.33 -11.30 -1.98
N SER A 102 1.20 -10.50 -2.59
CA SER A 102 1.40 -10.49 -4.05
C SER A 102 2.02 -11.79 -4.58
N LEU A 103 2.84 -12.48 -3.80
CA LEU A 103 3.49 -13.75 -4.15
C LEU A 103 2.98 -14.94 -3.33
N HIS A 104 1.93 -14.79 -2.52
CA HIS A 104 1.38 -15.85 -1.65
C HIS A 104 2.38 -16.45 -0.65
N VAL A 105 3.36 -15.67 -0.21
CA VAL A 105 4.42 -16.10 0.72
C VAL A 105 4.30 -15.39 2.06
N THR A 106 3.11 -15.33 2.62
CA THR A 106 2.80 -14.58 3.86
C THR A 106 3.73 -14.97 5.02
N GLY A 107 4.11 -16.25 5.13
CA GLY A 107 5.02 -16.77 6.16
C GLY A 107 6.47 -16.27 6.01
N TRP A 108 6.88 -15.78 4.87
CA TRP A 108 8.25 -15.30 4.64
C TRP A 108 8.55 -13.96 5.31
N ARG A 109 7.53 -13.22 5.72
CA ARG A 109 7.64 -11.95 6.43
C ARG A 109 8.52 -10.92 5.72
N ILE A 110 8.34 -10.77 4.40
CA ILE A 110 9.08 -9.82 3.56
C ILE A 110 8.14 -8.84 2.88
N GLY A 111 8.53 -7.58 2.87
CA GLY A 111 7.84 -6.48 2.22
C GLY A 111 8.80 -5.37 1.85
N TYR A 112 8.27 -4.29 1.35
CA TYR A 112 9.04 -3.13 0.94
C TYR A 112 8.30 -1.84 1.24
N CYS A 113 9.06 -0.77 1.23
CA CYS A 113 8.57 0.59 1.39
C CYS A 113 9.20 1.46 0.31
N ILE A 114 8.39 2.31 -0.31
CA ILE A 114 8.82 3.33 -1.26
C ILE A 114 8.51 4.69 -0.63
N ALA A 115 9.52 5.52 -0.49
CA ALA A 115 9.40 6.83 0.17
C ALA A 115 10.44 7.80 -0.39
N PRO A 116 10.26 9.12 -0.17
CA PRO A 116 11.29 10.12 -0.47
C PRO A 116 12.63 9.80 0.19
N GLN A 117 13.73 10.22 -0.45
CA GLN A 117 15.08 9.85 -0.01
C GLN A 117 15.37 10.22 1.44
N ASN A 118 14.98 11.41 1.88
CA ASN A 118 15.16 11.87 3.26
C ASN A 118 14.43 11.00 4.29
N VAL A 119 13.23 10.52 3.95
CA VAL A 119 12.45 9.59 4.78
C VAL A 119 13.10 8.22 4.79
N THR A 120 13.50 7.71 3.62
CA THR A 120 14.18 6.41 3.47
C THR A 120 15.46 6.36 4.30
N ASP A 121 16.26 7.42 4.31
CA ASP A 121 17.49 7.49 5.10
C ASP A 121 17.23 7.43 6.60
N LEU A 122 16.17 8.05 7.08
CA LEU A 122 15.75 7.95 8.49
C LEU A 122 15.23 6.56 8.82
N MET A 123 14.42 5.97 7.93
CA MET A 123 13.90 4.61 8.12
C MET A 123 15.03 3.58 8.19
N ARG A 124 16.05 3.69 7.32
CA ARG A 124 17.23 2.80 7.35
C ARG A 124 17.98 2.89 8.67
N LYS A 125 18.17 4.10 9.22
CA LYS A 125 18.80 4.29 10.53
C LYS A 125 18.01 3.59 11.65
N VAL A 126 16.69 3.73 11.66
CA VAL A 126 15.84 3.06 12.66
C VAL A 126 15.88 1.54 12.47
N ASN A 127 15.77 1.08 11.21
CA ASN A 127 15.76 -0.35 10.89
C ASN A 127 17.05 -1.05 11.33
N GLN A 128 18.19 -0.39 11.18
CA GLN A 128 19.49 -0.93 11.62
C GLN A 128 19.49 -1.32 13.10
N PHE A 129 18.78 -0.60 13.96
CA PHE A 129 18.74 -0.86 15.41
C PHE A 129 17.53 -1.68 15.85
N SER A 130 16.49 -1.81 14.99
CA SER A 130 15.27 -2.57 15.34
C SER A 130 15.28 -3.99 14.80
N VAL A 131 15.62 -4.18 13.54
CA VAL A 131 15.57 -5.48 12.84
C VAL A 131 16.95 -5.88 12.30
N PHE A 132 17.84 -4.90 12.12
CA PHE A 132 19.15 -4.99 11.48
C PHE A 132 19.04 -5.24 9.98
N CYS A 133 18.58 -6.41 9.54
CA CYS A 133 18.34 -6.71 8.12
C CYS A 133 17.22 -7.73 7.96
N THR A 134 16.58 -7.71 6.80
CA THR A 134 15.66 -8.76 6.36
C THR A 134 16.46 -10.01 5.96
N ASN A 135 15.87 -11.19 6.14
CA ASN A 135 16.52 -12.46 5.81
C ASN A 135 17.05 -12.46 4.36
N HIS A 136 18.36 -12.61 4.22
CA HIS A 136 19.06 -12.51 2.94
C HIS A 136 18.63 -13.58 1.94
N SER A 137 18.48 -14.83 2.37
CA SER A 137 18.07 -15.94 1.49
C SER A 137 16.67 -15.69 0.90
N ILE A 138 15.75 -15.13 1.69
CA ILE A 138 14.42 -14.77 1.25
C ILE A 138 14.47 -13.62 0.24
N GLN A 139 15.30 -12.59 0.49
CA GLN A 139 15.49 -11.49 -0.46
C GLN A 139 16.00 -12.01 -1.81
N MET A 140 17.00 -12.90 -1.80
CA MET A 140 17.54 -13.52 -3.03
C MET A 140 16.48 -14.36 -3.75
N GLY A 141 15.67 -15.13 -3.02
CA GLY A 141 14.58 -15.90 -3.61
C GLY A 141 13.53 -15.03 -4.29
N VAL A 142 13.12 -13.92 -3.65
CA VAL A 142 12.19 -12.96 -4.24
C VAL A 142 12.81 -12.27 -5.45
N ALA A 143 14.07 -11.83 -5.38
CA ALA A 143 14.76 -11.20 -6.49
C ALA A 143 14.82 -12.13 -7.71
N SER A 144 15.26 -13.37 -7.51
CA SER A 144 15.31 -14.39 -8.58
C SER A 144 13.94 -14.65 -9.20
N TYR A 145 12.88 -14.69 -8.38
CA TYR A 145 11.53 -14.85 -8.89
C TYR A 145 11.11 -13.66 -9.77
N LEU A 146 11.33 -12.44 -9.29
CA LEU A 146 10.97 -11.22 -10.02
C LEU A 146 11.73 -11.09 -11.34
N GLU A 147 13.02 -11.43 -11.37
CA GLU A 147 13.85 -11.39 -12.57
C GLU A 147 13.43 -12.41 -13.66
N ASN A 148 12.96 -13.59 -13.25
CA ASN A 148 12.73 -14.69 -14.19
C ASN A 148 11.25 -14.95 -14.49
N HIS A 149 10.32 -14.51 -13.63
CA HIS A 149 8.91 -14.90 -13.72
C HIS A 149 7.93 -13.72 -13.60
N PHE A 150 8.41 -12.53 -13.28
CA PHE A 150 7.54 -11.37 -13.14
C PHE A 150 7.21 -10.76 -14.49
N ASP A 151 5.96 -10.91 -14.92
CA ASP A 151 5.43 -10.23 -16.09
C ASP A 151 4.52 -9.08 -15.66
N PRO A 152 4.95 -7.81 -15.85
CA PRO A 152 4.12 -6.65 -15.52
C PRO A 152 2.78 -6.63 -16.26
N GLN A 153 2.67 -7.27 -17.43
CA GLN A 153 1.44 -7.33 -18.20
C GLN A 153 0.39 -8.25 -17.56
N ILE A 154 0.82 -9.25 -16.78
CA ILE A 154 -0.10 -10.13 -16.02
C ILE A 154 -0.85 -9.33 -14.95
N LEU A 155 -0.27 -8.25 -14.47
CA LEU A 155 -0.90 -7.39 -13.46
C LEU A 155 -2.14 -6.64 -13.99
N ASN A 156 -2.14 -6.35 -15.30
CA ASN A 156 -3.16 -5.55 -15.96
C ASN A 156 -4.13 -6.36 -16.84
N SER A 157 -3.92 -7.68 -16.98
CA SER A 157 -4.73 -8.51 -17.87
C SER A 157 -5.92 -9.15 -17.16
N GLU A 158 -6.96 -9.48 -17.94
CA GLU A 158 -8.12 -10.30 -17.56
C GLU A 158 -7.75 -11.70 -17.02
N LYS A 159 -6.47 -12.06 -17.06
CA LYS A 159 -5.90 -13.30 -16.51
C LYS A 159 -5.75 -13.29 -14.99
N LYS A 160 -6.39 -12.36 -14.26
CA LYS A 160 -6.45 -12.37 -12.78
C LYS A 160 -6.96 -13.71 -12.22
N GLU A 161 -7.86 -14.37 -12.94
CA GLU A 161 -8.36 -15.70 -12.57
C GLU A 161 -7.26 -16.78 -12.52
N LYS A 162 -6.28 -16.72 -13.43
CA LYS A 162 -5.20 -17.72 -13.47
C LYS A 162 -4.15 -17.58 -12.36
N ARG A 163 -4.17 -16.50 -11.58
CA ARG A 163 -3.29 -16.37 -10.40
C ARG A 163 -3.61 -17.34 -9.28
N PHE A 164 -4.85 -17.79 -9.18
CA PHE A 164 -5.27 -18.75 -8.16
C PHE A 164 -4.98 -20.20 -8.56
N ASP A 165 -4.71 -20.50 -9.84
CA ASP A 165 -4.32 -21.84 -10.31
C ASP A 165 -2.95 -22.30 -9.77
N TRP A 166 -2.16 -21.40 -9.17
CA TRP A 166 -0.90 -21.73 -8.50
C TRP A 166 -1.10 -22.24 -7.07
N PHE A 167 -2.29 -22.08 -6.53
CA PHE A 167 -2.64 -22.65 -5.23
C PHE A 167 -3.09 -24.08 -5.45
N ARG A 168 -2.14 -24.99 -5.59
CA ARG A 168 -2.44 -26.41 -5.56
C ARG A 168 -2.53 -26.86 -4.11
N PRO A 169 -3.71 -27.33 -3.65
CA PRO A 169 -3.88 -27.84 -2.28
C PRO A 169 -3.05 -29.10 -2.00
N ASP A 170 -2.46 -29.70 -3.01
CA ASP A 170 -1.65 -30.90 -2.98
C ASP A 170 -0.19 -30.68 -2.56
N ILE A 171 0.24 -29.43 -2.31
CA ILE A 171 1.59 -29.11 -1.81
C ILE A 171 1.61 -28.84 -0.29
N VAL A 172 0.51 -29.01 0.40
CA VAL A 172 0.47 -28.99 1.88
C VAL A 172 0.54 -30.43 2.37
N GLY A 173 1.76 -30.95 2.41
CA GLY A 173 2.11 -32.16 3.12
C GLY A 173 2.76 -31.85 4.45
#